data_1d502deb92a03a28f183c6d32ff9c272
#
_entry.id   1d502deb92a03a28f183c6d32ff9c272
#
_cell.length_a   1.000
_cell.length_b   1.000
_cell.length_c   1.000
_cell.angle_alpha   90.00
_cell.angle_beta   90.00
_cell.angle_gamma   90.00
#
_symmetry.space_group_name_H-M   'P 1'
#
loop_
_entity.id
_entity.type
_entity.pdbx_description
1 polymer ?
#
loop_
_entity_poly.entity_id
_entity_poly.type
_entity_poly.pdbx_seq_one_letter_code
_entity_poly.pdbx_strand_id
1 'polypeptide(L)'
;IYRFRQAKPELFLDKYNRYSLEDGSKNRKIQLYKNFRSRQEVIEGVNYIFKMVMSETVGELEYTDEEALNLGASFKATDDEDSIVGGEIELHILDKSGIVKEEESEVVDEDSEVVSKEEEEDIDAITLEAKIVAKRIKELFESKDGKKFKVFDKDTNEYRDVRYKDIVILLRATKNWAEIFLDELGSEGIPVYADTGSGYFESIEIRTIMSLLKIIDNPLQDVPMIATLKSPICGFTAEEL
;
A
#
# COMPACT_ATOMS: atom_id res chain seq x y z
N ILE A 1 0.70 19.36 -0.98
CA ILE A 1 0.34 20.23 0.16
C ILE A 1 -0.96 19.71 0.75
N TYR A 2 -1.02 19.63 2.08
CA TYR A 2 -2.10 18.97 2.82
C TYR A 2 -3.37 19.84 2.88
N ARG A 3 -4.13 19.93 1.79
CA ARG A 3 -5.37 20.73 1.72
C ARG A 3 -6.41 20.29 2.76
N PHE A 4 -6.50 18.99 3.03
CA PHE A 4 -7.37 18.45 4.08
C PHE A 4 -7.06 18.96 5.50
N ARG A 5 -5.87 19.52 5.72
CA ARG A 5 -5.48 20.23 6.97
C ARG A 5 -5.65 21.74 6.87
N GLN A 6 -6.48 22.22 5.94
CA GLN A 6 -6.69 23.65 5.67
C GLN A 6 -5.40 24.42 5.29
N ALA A 7 -4.39 23.72 4.77
CA ALA A 7 -3.21 24.36 4.23
C ALA A 7 -3.58 25.19 2.99
N LYS A 8 -2.98 26.38 2.88
CA LYS A 8 -3.18 27.29 1.74
C LYS A 8 -2.04 27.14 0.74
N PRO A 9 -2.23 26.36 -0.36
CA PRO A 9 -1.19 26.15 -1.39
C PRO A 9 -0.76 27.46 -2.06
N GLU A 10 -1.65 28.46 -2.13
CA GLU A 10 -1.40 29.74 -2.78
C GLU A 10 -0.22 30.50 -2.14
N LEU A 11 0.00 30.33 -0.83
CA LEU A 11 1.15 30.94 -0.13
C LEU A 11 2.49 30.37 -0.60
N PHE A 12 2.50 29.11 -0.98
CA PHE A 12 3.68 28.48 -1.57
C PHE A 12 3.84 28.91 -3.03
N LEU A 13 2.76 28.89 -3.82
CA LEU A 13 2.76 29.28 -5.23
C LEU A 13 3.18 30.73 -5.41
N ASP A 14 2.70 31.65 -4.54
CA ASP A 14 3.14 33.06 -4.57
C ASP A 14 4.66 33.17 -4.40
N LYS A 15 5.26 32.44 -3.47
CA LYS A 15 6.71 32.41 -3.31
C LYS A 15 7.41 31.74 -4.48
N TYR A 16 6.87 30.64 -4.98
CA TYR A 16 7.40 29.91 -6.12
C TYR A 16 7.49 30.81 -7.36
N ASN A 17 6.48 31.60 -7.62
CA ASN A 17 6.41 32.51 -8.78
C ASN A 17 7.26 33.79 -8.60
N ARG A 18 7.40 34.28 -7.36
CA ARG A 18 8.11 35.54 -7.06
C ARG A 18 9.61 35.39 -6.85
N TYR A 19 10.07 34.23 -6.43
CA TYR A 19 11.47 34.02 -6.10
C TYR A 19 12.30 33.77 -7.35
N SER A 20 13.48 34.41 -7.42
CA SER A 20 14.41 34.29 -8.53
C SER A 20 15.19 32.96 -8.49
N LEU A 21 15.59 32.49 -9.66
CA LEU A 21 16.57 31.39 -9.78
C LEU A 21 18.02 31.88 -9.72
N GLU A 22 18.26 33.22 -9.80
CA GLU A 22 19.58 33.77 -9.86
C GLU A 22 20.36 33.61 -8.54
N ASP A 23 21.62 33.25 -8.66
CA ASP A 23 22.52 33.12 -7.52
C ASP A 23 22.80 34.49 -6.89
N GLY A 24 22.80 34.54 -5.55
CA GLY A 24 22.95 35.77 -4.79
C GLY A 24 21.70 36.62 -4.62
N SER A 25 20.55 36.24 -5.22
CA SER A 25 19.27 36.92 -4.99
C SER A 25 18.86 36.82 -3.51
N LYS A 26 18.31 37.91 -2.96
CA LYS A 26 17.80 37.93 -1.58
C LYS A 26 16.73 36.86 -1.32
N ASN A 27 15.88 36.60 -2.32
CA ASN A 27 14.81 35.59 -2.30
C ASN A 27 15.07 34.61 -3.45
N ARG A 28 15.87 33.57 -3.18
CA ARG A 28 16.25 32.59 -4.20
C ARG A 28 15.37 31.34 -4.12
N LYS A 29 14.92 30.86 -5.29
CA LYS A 29 14.28 29.56 -5.47
C LYS A 29 15.36 28.53 -5.85
N ILE A 30 15.43 27.43 -5.15
CA ILE A 30 16.30 26.30 -5.45
C ILE A 30 15.41 25.14 -5.87
N GLN A 31 15.56 24.69 -7.12
CA GLN A 31 14.81 23.57 -7.65
C GLN A 31 15.61 22.27 -7.52
N LEU A 32 15.00 21.26 -6.89
CA LEU A 32 15.55 19.92 -6.72
C LEU A 32 14.84 18.96 -7.67
N TYR A 33 15.14 19.06 -8.95
CA TYR A 33 14.44 18.30 -10.00
C TYR A 33 15.13 16.97 -10.36
N LYS A 34 16.32 16.68 -9.82
CA LYS A 34 17.02 15.43 -10.08
C LYS A 34 16.62 14.34 -9.09
N ASN A 35 16.19 13.22 -9.61
CA ASN A 35 15.88 12.01 -8.85
C ASN A 35 17.08 11.04 -8.92
N PHE A 36 17.64 10.72 -7.76
CA PHE A 36 18.79 9.82 -7.61
C PHE A 36 18.41 8.41 -7.14
N ARG A 37 17.13 8.11 -7.08
CA ARG A 37 16.61 6.84 -6.54
C ARG A 37 16.01 5.95 -7.61
N SER A 38 15.22 6.53 -8.51
CA SER A 38 14.43 5.81 -9.49
C SER A 38 15.17 5.67 -10.81
N ARG A 39 14.86 4.62 -11.55
CA ARG A 39 15.29 4.43 -12.93
C ARG A 39 14.54 5.37 -13.87
N GLN A 40 15.06 5.51 -15.08
CA GLN A 40 14.52 6.42 -16.08
C GLN A 40 13.06 6.07 -16.43
N GLU A 41 12.76 4.80 -16.64
CA GLU A 41 11.44 4.30 -17.01
C GLU A 41 10.38 4.70 -15.97
N VAL A 42 10.72 4.63 -14.69
CA VAL A 42 9.85 5.05 -13.59
C VAL A 42 9.62 6.57 -13.62
N ILE A 43 10.69 7.34 -13.85
CA ILE A 43 10.63 8.81 -13.91
C ILE A 43 9.77 9.25 -15.09
N GLU A 44 9.97 8.65 -16.26
CA GLU A 44 9.21 8.96 -17.48
C GLU A 44 7.71 8.64 -17.31
N GLY A 45 7.39 7.48 -16.72
CA GLY A 45 6.01 7.13 -16.44
C GLY A 45 5.35 8.04 -15.41
N VAL A 46 6.06 8.43 -14.35
CA VAL A 46 5.56 9.43 -13.38
C VAL A 46 5.31 10.76 -14.07
N ASN A 47 6.27 11.27 -14.84
CA ASN A 47 6.11 12.51 -15.58
C ASN A 47 4.93 12.45 -16.56
N TYR A 48 4.78 11.32 -17.28
CA TYR A 48 3.66 11.11 -18.20
C TYR A 48 2.31 11.22 -17.50
N ILE A 49 2.15 10.52 -16.38
CA ILE A 49 0.89 10.53 -15.61
C ILE A 49 0.62 11.95 -15.09
N PHE A 50 1.61 12.61 -14.49
CA PHE A 50 1.41 13.94 -13.92
C PHE A 50 1.11 15.00 -14.98
N LYS A 51 1.73 14.93 -16.17
CA LYS A 51 1.38 15.79 -17.32
C LYS A 51 -0.07 15.60 -17.80
N MET A 52 -0.62 14.40 -17.65
CA MET A 52 -2.02 14.11 -18.02
C MET A 52 -3.03 14.62 -16.99
N VAL A 53 -2.73 14.44 -15.70
CA VAL A 53 -3.72 14.67 -14.63
C VAL A 53 -3.59 16.03 -13.94
N MET A 54 -2.42 16.65 -13.97
CA MET A 54 -2.21 17.98 -13.38
C MET A 54 -2.40 19.08 -14.39
N SER A 55 -3.45 19.85 -14.17
CA SER A 55 -3.76 21.08 -14.90
C SER A 55 -4.17 22.17 -13.90
N GLU A 56 -4.19 23.41 -14.30
CA GLU A 56 -4.65 24.52 -13.44
C GLU A 56 -6.06 24.29 -12.90
N THR A 57 -6.94 23.66 -13.72
CA THR A 57 -8.33 23.41 -13.34
C THR A 57 -8.51 22.27 -12.34
N VAL A 58 -7.65 21.26 -12.35
CA VAL A 58 -7.76 20.05 -11.50
C VAL A 58 -6.76 20.09 -10.36
N GLY A 59 -5.51 20.45 -10.64
CA GLY A 59 -4.40 20.42 -9.70
C GLY A 59 -3.97 21.77 -9.16
N GLU A 60 -4.60 22.87 -9.60
CA GLU A 60 -4.22 24.26 -9.27
C GLU A 60 -2.78 24.63 -9.71
N LEU A 61 -2.12 23.73 -10.40
CA LEU A 61 -0.78 23.88 -10.94
C LEU A 61 -0.66 23.06 -12.23
N GLU A 62 -0.09 23.65 -13.27
CA GLU A 62 0.27 22.94 -14.48
C GLU A 62 1.61 22.21 -14.27
N TYR A 63 1.66 20.94 -14.68
CA TYR A 63 2.89 20.14 -14.62
C TYR A 63 3.60 20.24 -15.98
N THR A 64 4.59 21.09 -16.05
CA THR A 64 5.38 21.34 -17.27
C THR A 64 6.73 20.63 -17.23
N ASP A 65 7.55 20.84 -18.24
CA ASP A 65 8.92 20.32 -18.27
C ASP A 65 9.82 20.95 -17.19
N GLU A 66 9.43 22.10 -16.63
CA GLU A 66 10.17 22.75 -15.54
C GLU A 66 9.98 22.06 -14.20
N GLU A 67 8.79 21.46 -13.96
CA GLU A 67 8.47 20.69 -12.78
C GLU A 67 8.83 19.21 -12.93
N ALA A 68 9.06 18.75 -14.17
CA ALA A 68 9.32 17.34 -14.46
C ALA A 68 10.55 16.81 -13.74
N LEU A 69 10.44 15.60 -13.23
CA LEU A 69 11.55 14.89 -12.63
C LEU A 69 12.57 14.51 -13.70
N ASN A 70 13.84 14.68 -13.39
CA ASN A 70 14.95 14.32 -14.24
C ASN A 70 15.83 13.24 -13.60
N LEU A 71 16.38 12.36 -14.42
CA LEU A 71 17.30 11.34 -13.96
C LEU A 71 18.58 11.98 -13.40
N GLY A 72 18.89 11.68 -12.16
CA GLY A 72 20.15 12.10 -11.52
C GLY A 72 21.04 10.92 -11.15
N ALA A 73 20.45 9.70 -11.09
CA ALA A 73 21.17 8.49 -10.76
C ALA A 73 21.90 7.92 -12.00
N SER A 74 23.03 7.28 -11.75
CA SER A 74 23.69 6.43 -12.75
C SER A 74 23.54 4.98 -12.30
N PHE A 75 22.93 4.15 -13.15
CA PHE A 75 22.80 2.73 -12.90
C PHE A 75 23.84 1.99 -13.75
N LYS A 76 24.56 1.05 -13.14
CA LYS A 76 25.51 0.20 -13.83
C LYS A 76 24.76 -0.57 -14.92
N ALA A 77 25.30 -0.59 -16.12
CA ALA A 77 24.80 -1.48 -17.17
C ALA A 77 25.09 -2.94 -16.79
N THR A 78 24.27 -3.86 -17.27
CA THR A 78 24.56 -5.29 -17.19
C THR A 78 24.96 -5.79 -18.58
N ASP A 79 26.04 -6.55 -18.63
CA ASP A 79 26.48 -7.25 -19.84
C ASP A 79 25.83 -8.65 -19.96
N ASP A 80 24.97 -9.00 -18.99
CA ASP A 80 24.29 -10.29 -18.94
C ASP A 80 23.02 -10.22 -19.80
N GLU A 81 23.08 -10.80 -20.99
CA GLU A 81 21.98 -10.89 -21.96
C GLU A 81 20.78 -11.72 -21.45
N ASP A 82 21.01 -12.57 -20.46
CA ASP A 82 19.98 -13.42 -19.84
C ASP A 82 19.31 -12.75 -18.63
N SER A 83 19.55 -11.47 -18.41
CA SER A 83 18.94 -10.71 -17.32
C SER A 83 18.00 -9.61 -17.81
N ILE A 84 16.91 -9.40 -17.06
CA ILE A 84 16.02 -8.26 -17.18
C ILE A 84 16.32 -7.32 -16.02
N VAL A 85 16.73 -6.10 -16.35
CA VAL A 85 17.09 -5.07 -15.37
C VAL A 85 16.28 -3.82 -15.63
N GLY A 86 15.45 -3.44 -14.69
CA GLY A 86 14.45 -2.40 -14.88
C GLY A 86 13.19 -2.97 -15.51
N GLY A 87 12.36 -2.12 -16.06
CA GLY A 87 11.13 -2.50 -16.71
C GLY A 87 10.23 -1.29 -16.93
N GLU A 88 9.34 -1.41 -17.88
CA GLU A 88 8.32 -0.40 -18.16
C GLU A 88 7.29 -0.35 -17.02
N ILE A 89 6.58 0.77 -16.90
CA ILE A 89 5.43 0.87 -16.00
C ILE A 89 4.28 0.08 -16.62
N GLU A 90 3.71 -0.83 -15.85
CA GLU A 90 2.55 -1.62 -16.23
C GLU A 90 1.29 -1.04 -15.57
N LEU A 91 0.23 -0.89 -16.35
CA LEU A 91 -1.10 -0.53 -15.87
C LEU A 91 -2.03 -1.74 -16.00
N HIS A 92 -2.47 -2.27 -14.88
CA HIS A 92 -3.47 -3.34 -14.82
C HIS A 92 -4.84 -2.73 -14.51
N ILE A 93 -5.79 -2.90 -15.41
CA ILE A 93 -7.16 -2.41 -15.25
C ILE A 93 -8.06 -3.61 -14.98
N LEU A 94 -8.74 -3.56 -13.85
CA LEU A 94 -9.68 -4.59 -13.42
C LEU A 94 -11.12 -4.14 -13.70
N ASP A 95 -11.82 -4.88 -14.55
CA ASP A 95 -13.24 -4.67 -14.78
C ASP A 95 -14.04 -5.44 -13.72
N LYS A 96 -14.74 -4.70 -12.87
CA LYS A 96 -15.56 -5.24 -11.79
C LYS A 96 -17.01 -5.54 -12.24
N SER A 97 -17.39 -5.19 -13.46
CA SER A 97 -18.78 -5.33 -13.95
C SER A 97 -19.27 -6.79 -14.07
N GLY A 98 -18.37 -7.77 -13.98
CA GLY A 98 -18.66 -9.20 -14.02
C GLY A 98 -18.75 -9.89 -12.65
N ILE A 99 -18.59 -9.17 -11.53
CA ILE A 99 -18.74 -9.73 -10.18
C ILE A 99 -20.22 -9.73 -9.84
N VAL A 100 -20.99 -10.59 -10.51
CA VAL A 100 -22.38 -10.88 -10.16
C VAL A 100 -22.36 -12.06 -9.20
N LYS A 101 -22.78 -11.87 -7.97
CA LYS A 101 -23.04 -12.99 -7.05
C LYS A 101 -24.17 -13.84 -7.62
N GLU A 102 -23.93 -15.14 -7.81
CA GLU A 102 -25.01 -16.11 -7.78
C GLU A 102 -25.70 -15.96 -6.41
N GLU A 103 -27.01 -15.73 -6.42
CA GLU A 103 -27.81 -15.62 -5.20
C GLU A 103 -27.74 -16.95 -4.44
N GLU A 104 -26.77 -17.11 -3.57
CA GLU A 104 -26.83 -18.14 -2.54
C GLU A 104 -27.85 -17.73 -1.51
N SER A 105 -28.87 -18.57 -1.34
CA SER A 105 -30.02 -18.43 -0.44
C SER A 105 -29.55 -18.09 0.97
N GLU A 106 -30.05 -16.97 1.48
CA GLU A 106 -29.86 -16.47 2.84
C GLU A 106 -30.15 -17.58 3.88
N VAL A 107 -29.12 -18.05 4.55
CA VAL A 107 -29.24 -18.63 5.88
C VAL A 107 -28.81 -17.51 6.84
N VAL A 108 -29.79 -16.80 7.35
CA VAL A 108 -29.59 -15.74 8.33
C VAL A 108 -29.27 -16.40 9.67
N ASP A 109 -28.02 -16.43 10.05
CA ASP A 109 -27.60 -16.65 11.42
C ASP A 109 -27.72 -15.32 12.18
N GLU A 110 -28.57 -15.27 13.21
CA GLU A 110 -28.95 -14.05 13.93
C GLU A 110 -27.82 -13.37 14.75
N ASP A 111 -26.61 -13.91 14.77
CA ASP A 111 -25.47 -13.41 15.58
C ASP A 111 -24.29 -12.84 14.76
N SER A 112 -24.38 -12.71 13.44
CA SER A 112 -23.34 -12.09 12.63
C SER A 112 -23.57 -10.59 12.47
N GLU A 113 -22.55 -9.78 12.70
CA GLU A 113 -22.53 -8.35 12.33
C GLU A 113 -22.96 -8.24 10.86
N VAL A 114 -24.04 -7.50 10.62
CA VAL A 114 -24.58 -7.30 9.26
C VAL A 114 -23.61 -6.42 8.49
N VAL A 115 -22.70 -7.05 7.74
CA VAL A 115 -21.86 -6.36 6.76
C VAL A 115 -22.77 -5.83 5.66
N SER A 116 -22.64 -4.56 5.32
CA SER A 116 -23.43 -3.96 4.24
C SER A 116 -23.04 -4.58 2.89
N LYS A 117 -24.01 -4.67 1.95
CA LYS A 117 -23.72 -5.20 0.60
C LYS A 117 -22.57 -4.44 -0.10
N GLU A 118 -22.46 -3.14 0.14
CA GLU A 118 -21.38 -2.30 -0.41
C GLU A 118 -20.00 -2.71 0.16
N GLU A 119 -19.91 -3.06 1.46
CA GLU A 119 -18.68 -3.52 2.09
C GLU A 119 -18.27 -4.91 1.59
N GLU A 120 -19.21 -5.80 1.32
CA GLU A 120 -18.92 -7.11 0.72
C GLU A 120 -18.43 -7.00 -0.73
N GLU A 121 -19.02 -6.14 -1.56
CA GLU A 121 -18.58 -5.89 -2.94
C GLU A 121 -17.16 -5.28 -2.96
N ASP A 122 -16.84 -4.41 -2.02
CA ASP A 122 -15.50 -3.85 -1.87
C ASP A 122 -14.48 -4.92 -1.48
N ILE A 123 -14.82 -5.84 -0.57
CA ILE A 123 -13.96 -6.95 -0.15
C ILE A 123 -13.66 -7.88 -1.32
N ASP A 124 -14.66 -8.27 -2.10
CA ASP A 124 -14.49 -9.14 -3.27
C ASP A 124 -13.58 -8.47 -4.33
N ALA A 125 -13.73 -7.17 -4.52
CA ALA A 125 -12.91 -6.40 -5.43
C ALA A 125 -11.45 -6.32 -4.98
N ILE A 126 -11.20 -6.12 -3.70
CA ILE A 126 -9.84 -6.07 -3.12
C ILE A 126 -9.18 -7.44 -3.19
N THR A 127 -9.93 -8.50 -2.93
CA THR A 127 -9.47 -9.89 -3.05
C THR A 127 -9.00 -10.18 -4.48
N LEU A 128 -9.75 -9.75 -5.48
CA LEU A 128 -9.37 -9.92 -6.88
C LEU A 128 -8.13 -9.12 -7.25
N GLU A 129 -8.00 -7.88 -6.75
CA GLU A 129 -6.78 -7.09 -6.90
C GLU A 129 -5.57 -7.79 -6.29
N ALA A 130 -5.70 -8.34 -5.07
CA ALA A 130 -4.64 -9.08 -4.40
C ALA A 130 -4.21 -10.34 -5.18
N LYS A 131 -5.17 -11.08 -5.76
CA LYS A 131 -4.88 -12.24 -6.63
C LYS A 131 -4.10 -11.87 -7.89
N ILE A 132 -4.45 -10.76 -8.53
CA ILE A 132 -3.71 -10.26 -9.71
C ILE A 132 -2.30 -9.88 -9.32
N VAL A 133 -2.12 -9.19 -8.19
CA VAL A 133 -0.80 -8.83 -7.68
C VAL A 133 0.02 -10.08 -7.33
N ALA A 134 -0.58 -11.07 -6.67
CA ALA A 134 0.08 -12.35 -6.37
C ALA A 134 0.56 -13.06 -7.64
N LYS A 135 -0.31 -13.14 -8.65
CA LYS A 135 0.03 -13.71 -9.96
C LYS A 135 1.20 -12.97 -10.59
N ARG A 136 1.15 -11.62 -10.62
CA ARG A 136 2.22 -10.82 -11.21
C ARG A 136 3.55 -10.97 -10.47
N ILE A 137 3.52 -11.06 -9.15
CA ILE A 137 4.72 -11.34 -8.35
C ILE A 137 5.33 -12.68 -8.76
N LYS A 138 4.53 -13.75 -8.87
CA LYS A 138 5.04 -15.06 -9.30
C LYS A 138 5.69 -15.01 -10.69
N GLU A 139 5.07 -14.31 -11.63
CA GLU A 139 5.62 -14.10 -12.97
C GLU A 139 6.98 -13.41 -12.97
N LEU A 140 7.27 -12.53 -11.99
CA LEU A 140 8.58 -11.89 -11.84
C LEU A 140 9.69 -12.86 -11.41
N PHE A 141 9.33 -13.96 -10.75
CA PHE A 141 10.28 -15.02 -10.35
C PHE A 141 10.46 -16.08 -11.42
N GLU A 142 9.54 -16.16 -12.36
CA GLU A 142 9.64 -17.05 -13.50
C GLU A 142 10.58 -16.46 -14.55
N SER A 143 11.29 -17.34 -15.25
CA SER A 143 12.11 -16.89 -16.38
C SER A 143 11.20 -16.53 -17.57
N LYS A 144 11.27 -15.30 -18.03
CA LYS A 144 10.60 -14.87 -19.26
C LYS A 144 11.59 -14.97 -20.43
N ASP A 145 11.28 -15.83 -21.39
CA ASP A 145 12.16 -16.07 -22.54
C ASP A 145 13.59 -16.47 -22.16
N GLY A 146 13.75 -17.24 -21.07
CA GLY A 146 15.05 -17.64 -20.52
C GLY A 146 15.74 -16.56 -19.67
N LYS A 147 15.17 -15.36 -19.59
CA LYS A 147 15.74 -14.22 -18.84
C LYS A 147 15.13 -14.12 -17.45
N LYS A 148 15.94 -13.71 -16.48
CA LYS A 148 15.54 -13.52 -15.08
C LYS A 148 15.58 -12.07 -14.67
N PHE A 149 14.63 -11.67 -13.82
CA PHE A 149 14.66 -10.35 -13.19
C PHE A 149 15.80 -10.24 -12.18
N LYS A 150 16.59 -9.19 -12.32
CA LYS A 150 17.70 -8.87 -11.41
C LYS A 150 17.57 -7.49 -10.78
N VAL A 151 17.97 -7.40 -9.54
CA VAL A 151 17.99 -6.17 -8.74
C VAL A 151 19.44 -5.79 -8.45
N PHE A 152 19.75 -4.51 -8.56
CA PHE A 152 21.07 -4.00 -8.19
C PHE A 152 21.20 -3.95 -6.67
N ASP A 153 22.18 -4.68 -6.17
CA ASP A 153 22.52 -4.69 -4.76
C ASP A 153 23.60 -3.64 -4.49
N LYS A 154 23.27 -2.65 -3.67
CA LYS A 154 24.18 -1.52 -3.37
C LYS A 154 25.35 -1.92 -2.48
N ASP A 155 25.18 -2.98 -1.68
CA ASP A 155 26.19 -3.42 -0.73
C ASP A 155 27.30 -4.17 -1.46
N THR A 156 26.94 -5.01 -2.43
CA THR A 156 27.88 -5.76 -3.26
C THR A 156 28.29 -5.03 -4.54
N ASN A 157 27.57 -3.98 -4.93
CA ASN A 157 27.70 -3.26 -6.19
C ASN A 157 27.57 -4.15 -7.43
N GLU A 158 26.72 -5.18 -7.33
CA GLU A 158 26.45 -6.17 -8.38
C GLU A 158 24.94 -6.41 -8.55
N TYR A 159 24.57 -7.01 -9.68
CA TYR A 159 23.21 -7.48 -9.90
C TYR A 159 23.02 -8.88 -9.33
N ARG A 160 21.92 -9.09 -8.63
CA ARG A 160 21.48 -10.40 -8.12
C ARG A 160 20.05 -10.69 -8.52
N ASP A 161 19.64 -11.94 -8.42
CA ASP A 161 18.26 -12.34 -8.65
C ASP A 161 17.32 -11.61 -7.68
N VAL A 162 16.11 -11.30 -8.15
CA VAL A 162 15.05 -10.68 -7.35
C VAL A 162 14.68 -11.56 -6.16
N ARG A 163 14.34 -10.94 -5.04
CA ARG A 163 13.83 -11.60 -3.82
C ARG A 163 12.51 -10.96 -3.44
N TYR A 164 11.65 -11.66 -2.71
CA TYR A 164 10.36 -11.12 -2.24
C TYR A 164 10.52 -9.79 -1.47
N LYS A 165 11.56 -9.65 -0.66
CA LYS A 165 11.86 -8.40 0.06
C LYS A 165 12.19 -7.19 -0.83
N ASP A 166 12.43 -7.38 -2.11
CA ASP A 166 12.70 -6.31 -3.05
C ASP A 166 11.41 -5.73 -3.65
N ILE A 167 10.27 -6.37 -3.38
CA ILE A 167 8.95 -6.00 -3.88
C ILE A 167 8.18 -5.29 -2.78
N VAL A 168 7.60 -4.14 -3.09
CA VAL A 168 6.78 -3.37 -2.16
C VAL A 168 5.42 -3.11 -2.77
N ILE A 169 4.38 -3.38 -2.01
CA ILE A 169 3.00 -3.07 -2.37
C ILE A 169 2.60 -1.81 -1.59
N LEU A 170 2.18 -0.77 -2.30
CA LEU A 170 1.73 0.49 -1.72
C LEU A 170 0.22 0.59 -1.87
N LEU A 171 -0.48 0.61 -0.76
CA LEU A 171 -1.93 0.77 -0.70
C LEU A 171 -2.29 2.22 -0.32
N ARG A 172 -3.40 2.73 -0.85
CA ARG A 172 -3.90 4.06 -0.47
C ARG A 172 -4.32 4.11 1.00
N ALA A 173 -4.93 3.04 1.50
CA ALA A 173 -5.28 2.83 2.89
C ALA A 173 -4.88 1.40 3.27
N THR A 174 -4.33 1.22 4.47
CA THR A 174 -3.94 -0.10 4.96
C THR A 174 -5.07 -0.76 5.76
N LYS A 175 -5.94 0.03 6.39
CA LYS A 175 -7.06 -0.49 7.18
C LYS A 175 -7.98 -1.32 6.29
N ASN A 176 -8.31 -2.53 6.71
CA ASN A 176 -9.13 -3.55 6.04
C ASN A 176 -8.52 -4.14 4.75
N TRP A 177 -7.64 -3.41 4.05
CA TRP A 177 -7.03 -3.88 2.79
C TRP A 177 -5.80 -4.74 3.02
N ALA A 178 -4.96 -4.35 3.99
CA ALA A 178 -3.70 -5.04 4.21
C ALA A 178 -3.89 -6.50 4.63
N GLU A 179 -4.92 -6.81 5.43
CA GLU A 179 -5.23 -8.16 5.88
C GLU A 179 -5.61 -9.07 4.70
N ILE A 180 -6.46 -8.57 3.79
CA ILE A 180 -6.84 -9.31 2.57
C ILE A 180 -5.61 -9.60 1.71
N PHE A 181 -4.72 -8.62 1.54
CA PHE A 181 -3.47 -8.83 0.81
C PHE A 181 -2.54 -9.82 1.51
N LEU A 182 -2.47 -9.81 2.86
CA LEU A 182 -1.68 -10.77 3.63
C LEU A 182 -2.20 -12.19 3.43
N ASP A 183 -3.51 -12.38 3.50
CA ASP A 183 -4.17 -13.68 3.38
C ASP A 183 -4.05 -14.23 1.95
N GLU A 184 -4.34 -13.42 0.93
CA GLU A 184 -4.28 -13.88 -0.46
C GLU A 184 -2.84 -14.17 -0.92
N LEU A 185 -1.87 -13.31 -0.58
CA LEU A 185 -0.47 -13.54 -0.91
C LEU A 185 0.08 -14.75 -0.14
N GLY A 186 -0.30 -14.89 1.14
CA GLY A 186 0.07 -16.04 1.97
C GLY A 186 -0.49 -17.35 1.45
N SER A 187 -1.76 -17.38 1.00
CA SER A 187 -2.41 -18.56 0.40
C SER A 187 -1.70 -19.01 -0.87
N GLU A 188 -1.15 -18.07 -1.63
CA GLU A 188 -0.36 -18.30 -2.84
C GLU A 188 1.11 -18.65 -2.56
N GLY A 189 1.50 -18.78 -1.28
CA GLY A 189 2.85 -19.14 -0.84
C GLY A 189 3.88 -18.01 -0.99
N ILE A 190 3.43 -16.76 -1.11
CA ILE A 190 4.30 -15.58 -1.19
C ILE A 190 4.55 -15.07 0.23
N PRO A 191 5.79 -15.05 0.74
CA PRO A 191 6.09 -14.47 2.03
C PRO A 191 5.85 -12.97 2.00
N VAL A 192 4.93 -12.51 2.85
CA VAL A 192 4.47 -11.12 2.91
C VAL A 192 4.50 -10.61 4.34
N TYR A 193 4.74 -9.31 4.50
CA TYR A 193 4.71 -8.62 5.78
C TYR A 193 4.06 -7.25 5.58
N ALA A 194 3.13 -6.89 6.48
CA ALA A 194 2.55 -5.56 6.51
C ALA A 194 2.70 -4.96 7.91
N ASP A 195 3.14 -3.71 7.97
CA ASP A 195 3.16 -2.93 9.21
C ASP A 195 1.77 -2.32 9.44
N THR A 196 0.84 -3.17 9.83
CA THR A 196 -0.52 -2.78 10.20
C THR A 196 -0.56 -2.41 11.67
N GLY A 197 -0.07 -1.24 12.02
CA GLY A 197 0.00 -0.77 13.42
C GLY A 197 -1.34 -0.67 14.17
N SER A 198 -2.46 -1.17 13.60
CA SER A 198 -3.82 -1.07 14.13
C SER A 198 -4.37 -2.34 14.77
N GLY A 199 -3.83 -3.52 14.51
CA GLY A 199 -4.42 -4.80 14.99
C GLY A 199 -3.97 -5.24 16.38
N TYR A 200 -2.95 -4.64 17.00
CA TYR A 200 -2.40 -5.12 18.25
C TYR A 200 -3.42 -5.15 19.39
N PHE A 201 -4.17 -4.07 19.57
CA PHE A 201 -5.20 -4.00 20.65
C PHE A 201 -6.52 -4.68 20.27
N GLU A 202 -6.70 -5.05 19.02
CA GLU A 202 -7.88 -5.76 18.51
C GLU A 202 -7.70 -7.29 18.56
N SER A 203 -6.45 -7.78 18.69
CA SER A 203 -6.21 -9.23 18.81
C SER A 203 -6.91 -9.80 20.03
N ILE A 204 -7.45 -11.00 19.89
CA ILE A 204 -8.26 -11.65 20.94
C ILE A 204 -7.45 -11.87 22.21
N GLU A 205 -6.16 -12.13 22.10
CA GLU A 205 -5.25 -12.32 23.21
C GLU A 205 -5.09 -11.06 24.04
N ILE A 206 -4.86 -9.92 23.36
CA ILE A 206 -4.70 -8.62 24.03
C ILE A 206 -6.03 -8.16 24.61
N ARG A 207 -7.16 -8.31 23.87
CA ARG A 207 -8.50 -8.00 24.39
C ARG A 207 -8.83 -8.82 25.63
N THR A 208 -8.46 -10.09 25.67
CA THR A 208 -8.65 -10.96 26.83
C THR A 208 -7.85 -10.46 28.03
N ILE A 209 -6.57 -10.14 27.85
CA ILE A 209 -5.72 -9.61 28.92
C ILE A 209 -6.22 -8.23 29.38
N MET A 210 -6.62 -7.37 28.46
CA MET A 210 -7.20 -6.06 28.79
C MET A 210 -8.51 -6.20 29.57
N SER A 211 -9.34 -7.20 29.24
CA SER A 211 -10.56 -7.51 30.00
C SER A 211 -10.23 -7.98 31.40
N LEU A 212 -9.24 -8.85 31.56
CA LEU A 212 -8.74 -9.28 32.88
C LEU A 212 -8.26 -8.09 33.71
N LEU A 213 -7.46 -7.20 33.13
CA LEU A 213 -6.98 -6.02 33.83
C LEU A 213 -8.12 -5.08 34.26
N LYS A 214 -9.16 -4.93 33.41
CA LYS A 214 -10.34 -4.13 33.73
C LYS A 214 -11.13 -4.68 34.91
N ILE A 215 -11.28 -6.01 35.02
CA ILE A 215 -12.01 -6.61 36.17
C ILE A 215 -11.17 -6.60 37.45
N ILE A 216 -9.85 -6.60 37.36
CA ILE A 216 -8.97 -6.42 38.53
C ILE A 216 -9.14 -4.99 39.08
N ASP A 217 -9.25 -3.99 38.22
CA ASP A 217 -9.49 -2.61 38.61
C ASP A 217 -10.94 -2.40 39.12
N ASN A 218 -11.92 -2.91 38.37
CA ASN A 218 -13.34 -2.82 38.73
C ASN A 218 -14.11 -4.10 38.37
N PRO A 219 -14.41 -4.98 39.34
CA PRO A 219 -15.10 -6.26 39.11
C PRO A 219 -16.60 -6.14 38.77
N LEU A 220 -17.18 -4.95 38.81
CA LEU A 220 -18.59 -4.71 38.51
C LEU A 220 -18.86 -4.45 37.03
N GLN A 221 -17.92 -4.72 36.15
CA GLN A 221 -18.07 -4.55 34.71
C GLN A 221 -18.44 -5.88 34.06
N ASP A 222 -19.69 -6.04 33.66
CA ASP A 222 -20.23 -7.31 33.15
C ASP A 222 -19.51 -7.80 31.88
N VAL A 223 -19.33 -6.93 30.88
CA VAL A 223 -18.71 -7.32 29.59
C VAL A 223 -17.27 -7.80 29.74
N PRO A 224 -16.36 -7.08 30.42
CA PRO A 224 -15.02 -7.61 30.71
C PRO A 224 -15.01 -8.87 31.57
N MET A 225 -15.96 -9.00 32.51
CA MET A 225 -16.09 -10.17 33.35
C MET A 225 -16.43 -11.40 32.51
N ILE A 226 -17.49 -11.34 31.71
CA ILE A 226 -17.92 -12.43 30.82
C ILE A 226 -16.80 -12.78 29.83
N ALA A 227 -16.18 -11.76 29.22
CA ALA A 227 -15.06 -11.98 28.28
C ALA A 227 -13.89 -12.72 28.93
N THR A 228 -13.55 -12.42 30.19
CA THR A 228 -12.48 -13.11 30.91
C THR A 228 -12.89 -14.52 31.31
N LEU A 229 -14.09 -14.74 31.83
CA LEU A 229 -14.57 -16.04 32.24
C LEU A 229 -14.67 -17.02 31.05
N LYS A 230 -15.13 -16.54 29.92
CA LYS A 230 -15.26 -17.31 28.66
C LYS A 230 -13.93 -17.58 27.97
N SER A 231 -12.88 -16.85 28.33
CA SER A 231 -11.55 -16.96 27.71
C SER A 231 -10.82 -18.24 28.15
N PRO A 232 -9.76 -18.63 27.42
CA PRO A 232 -8.90 -19.76 27.82
C PRO A 232 -8.27 -19.63 29.21
N ILE A 233 -8.28 -18.43 29.81
CA ILE A 233 -7.75 -18.19 31.18
C ILE A 233 -8.62 -18.88 32.23
N CYS A 234 -9.95 -18.80 32.09
CA CYS A 234 -10.91 -19.40 33.05
C CYS A 234 -11.64 -20.60 32.46
N GLY A 235 -11.93 -20.62 31.15
CA GLY A 235 -12.48 -21.78 30.44
C GLY A 235 -13.94 -22.09 30.71
N PHE A 236 -14.74 -21.10 31.19
CA PHE A 236 -16.19 -21.31 31.41
C PHE A 236 -16.93 -21.44 30.08
N THR A 237 -17.90 -22.34 30.06
CA THR A 237 -18.85 -22.48 28.94
C THR A 237 -19.98 -21.45 29.07
N ALA A 238 -20.73 -21.26 27.99
CA ALA A 238 -21.88 -20.35 28.00
C ALA A 238 -23.02 -20.82 28.95
N GLU A 239 -23.07 -22.11 29.24
CA GLU A 239 -24.05 -22.70 30.14
C GLU A 239 -23.66 -22.55 31.64
N GLU A 240 -22.41 -22.25 31.92
CA GLU A 240 -21.87 -22.06 33.29
C GLU A 240 -21.85 -20.61 33.74
N LEU A 241 -22.08 -19.67 32.80
CA LEU A 241 -22.14 -18.23 33.00
C LEU A 241 -23.58 -17.75 33.15
#